data_4b303554d357fc0ed357aeca5ed8615a
#
_entry.id   4b303554d357fc0ed357aeca5ed8615a
#
_cell.length_a   1.000
_cell.length_b   1.000
_cell.length_c   1.000
_cell.angle_alpha   90.00
_cell.angle_beta   90.00
_cell.angle_gamma   90.00
#
_symmetry.space_group_name_H-M   'P 1'
#
loop_
_entity.id
_entity.type
_entity.pdbx_description
1 polymer ?
#
loop_
_entity_poly.entity_id
_entity_poly.type
_entity_poly.pdbx_seq_one_letter_code
_entity_poly.pdbx_strand_id
1 'polypeptide(L)'
;MIDRGMSRTAFGKEILKLGGNLERVADARVAIDQARLLTLYAAYKMDTLGNMAALTEISAIKVVAPSVLEKVVDMAIQLHGGAGVSRDTPLTGFFAQARSLRLADGPDEVHKGMIAKLELAKRGYGRHKKV
;
A
#
# COMPACT_ATOMS: atom_id res chain seq x y z
N MET A 1 -12.32 9.60 -4.23
CA MET A 1 -12.33 10.63 -3.18
C MET A 1 -12.58 12.03 -3.72
N ILE A 2 -11.77 12.54 -4.63
CA ILE A 2 -11.84 13.93 -5.10
C ILE A 2 -13.21 14.26 -5.67
N ASP A 3 -13.70 13.51 -6.66
CA ASP A 3 -15.00 13.75 -7.30
C ASP A 3 -16.15 13.78 -6.29
N ARG A 4 -16.16 12.82 -5.35
CA ARG A 4 -17.14 12.79 -4.27
C ARG A 4 -17.00 14.00 -3.34
N GLY A 5 -15.76 14.36 -3.01
CA GLY A 5 -15.46 15.49 -2.13
C GLY A 5 -15.93 16.83 -2.71
N MET A 6 -15.80 17.02 -4.02
CA MET A 6 -16.24 18.23 -4.72
C MET A 6 -17.76 18.26 -4.97
N SER A 7 -18.35 17.11 -5.29
CA SER A 7 -19.77 17.06 -5.68
C SER A 7 -20.76 17.04 -4.51
N ARG A 8 -20.35 16.53 -3.35
CA ARG A 8 -21.22 16.41 -2.18
C ARG A 8 -21.09 17.63 -1.26
N THR A 9 -22.22 18.24 -0.97
CA THR A 9 -22.32 19.35 0.00
C THR A 9 -22.91 18.86 1.33
N ALA A 10 -22.32 19.28 2.45
CA ALA A 10 -22.85 19.12 3.79
C ALA A 10 -22.48 20.36 4.61
N PHE A 11 -23.34 20.76 5.55
CA PHE A 11 -23.11 21.94 6.38
C PHE A 11 -22.79 23.22 5.58
N GLY A 12 -23.42 23.36 4.39
CA GLY A 12 -23.25 24.52 3.51
C GLY A 12 -21.94 24.59 2.74
N LYS A 13 -21.11 23.53 2.77
CA LYS A 13 -19.81 23.48 2.08
C LYS A 13 -19.63 22.13 1.36
N GLU A 14 -18.77 22.12 0.33
CA GLU A 14 -18.25 20.87 -0.24
C GLU A 14 -17.58 20.05 0.85
N ILE A 15 -17.85 18.75 0.92
CA ILE A 15 -17.26 17.89 1.97
C ILE A 15 -15.74 17.83 1.87
N LEU A 16 -15.18 18.08 0.70
CA LEU A 16 -13.72 18.18 0.52
C LEU A 16 -13.09 19.25 1.42
N LYS A 17 -13.83 20.32 1.71
CA LYS A 17 -13.40 21.45 2.56
C LYS A 17 -13.71 21.25 4.05
N LEU A 18 -14.26 20.09 4.43
CA LEU A 18 -14.64 19.80 5.81
C LEU A 18 -13.62 18.84 6.46
N GLY A 19 -13.28 19.12 7.72
CA GLY A 19 -12.34 18.29 8.48
C GLY A 19 -11.04 18.09 7.71
N GLY A 20 -10.20 17.13 8.00
CA GLY A 20 -8.94 16.86 7.32
C GLY A 20 -9.06 16.19 5.93
N ASN A 21 -10.07 16.48 5.12
CA ASN A 21 -10.28 15.80 3.84
C ASN A 21 -9.27 16.23 2.75
N LEU A 22 -8.79 17.47 2.77
CA LEU A 22 -7.71 17.93 1.89
C LEU A 22 -6.41 17.21 2.21
N GLU A 23 -6.09 17.08 3.49
CA GLU A 23 -4.91 16.36 3.97
C GLU A 23 -4.99 14.88 3.60
N ARG A 24 -6.16 14.24 3.72
CA ARG A 24 -6.36 12.84 3.28
C ARG A 24 -6.08 12.66 1.79
N VAL A 25 -6.48 13.61 0.94
CA VAL A 25 -6.19 13.56 -0.50
C VAL A 25 -4.69 13.67 -0.75
N ALA A 26 -4.00 14.58 -0.05
CA ALA A 26 -2.55 14.73 -0.14
C ALA A 26 -1.81 13.48 0.34
N ASP A 27 -2.18 12.95 1.50
CA ASP A 27 -1.60 11.73 2.07
C ASP A 27 -1.79 10.53 1.15
N ALA A 28 -2.99 10.38 0.57
CA ALA A 28 -3.26 9.31 -0.39
C ALA A 28 -2.37 9.44 -1.63
N ARG A 29 -2.20 10.65 -2.16
CA ARG A 29 -1.33 10.90 -3.31
C ARG A 29 0.12 10.53 -3.02
N VAL A 30 0.64 11.01 -1.89
CA VAL A 30 2.03 10.71 -1.45
C VAL A 30 2.23 9.21 -1.29
N ALA A 31 1.31 8.52 -0.60
CA ALA A 31 1.41 7.07 -0.37
C ALA A 31 1.38 6.28 -1.68
N ILE A 32 0.51 6.66 -2.63
CA ILE A 32 0.42 6.01 -3.95
C ILE A 32 1.73 6.20 -4.73
N ASP A 33 2.29 7.40 -4.74
CA ASP A 33 3.53 7.65 -5.47
C ASP A 33 4.72 6.90 -4.87
N GLN A 34 4.82 6.82 -3.55
CA GLN A 34 5.83 6.01 -2.87
C GLN A 34 5.73 4.53 -3.25
N ALA A 35 4.52 3.95 -3.21
CA ALA A 35 4.30 2.56 -3.59
C ALA A 35 4.59 2.31 -5.07
N ARG A 36 4.20 3.24 -5.96
CA ARG A 36 4.47 3.18 -7.40
C ARG A 36 5.97 3.21 -7.69
N LEU A 37 6.70 4.13 -7.08
CA LEU A 37 8.15 4.25 -7.29
C LEU A 37 8.89 3.01 -6.78
N LEU A 38 8.49 2.45 -5.63
CA LEU A 38 9.05 1.20 -5.13
C LEU A 38 8.78 0.04 -6.09
N THR A 39 7.57 -0.03 -6.66
CA THR A 39 7.20 -1.08 -7.63
C THR A 39 8.02 -0.96 -8.91
N LEU A 40 8.17 0.25 -9.44
CA LEU A 40 9.00 0.49 -10.63
C LEU A 40 10.47 0.17 -10.36
N TYR A 41 10.97 0.49 -9.17
CA TYR A 41 12.33 0.14 -8.77
C TYR A 41 12.54 -1.38 -8.67
N ALA A 42 11.57 -2.09 -8.10
CA ALA A 42 11.61 -3.55 -8.06
C ALA A 42 11.63 -4.15 -9.48
N ALA A 43 10.77 -3.67 -10.38
CA ALA A 43 10.73 -4.10 -11.77
C ALA A 43 12.07 -3.82 -12.48
N TYR A 44 12.62 -2.62 -12.33
CA TYR A 44 13.94 -2.28 -12.88
C TYR A 44 15.05 -3.23 -12.41
N LYS A 45 15.06 -3.56 -11.12
CA LYS A 45 16.05 -4.50 -10.57
C LYS A 45 15.85 -5.93 -11.10
N MET A 46 14.60 -6.35 -11.27
CA MET A 46 14.30 -7.65 -11.87
C MET A 46 14.81 -7.73 -13.30
N ASP A 47 14.60 -6.69 -14.10
CA ASP A 47 15.02 -6.63 -15.50
C ASP A 47 16.54 -6.56 -15.65
N THR A 48 17.23 -5.86 -14.76
CA THR A 48 18.67 -5.60 -14.88
C THR A 48 19.55 -6.62 -14.16
N LEU A 49 19.10 -7.15 -13.01
CA LEU A 49 19.89 -8.01 -12.12
C LEU A 49 19.29 -9.41 -11.93
N GLY A 50 18.07 -9.63 -12.41
CA GLY A 50 17.31 -10.85 -12.24
C GLY A 50 16.58 -10.96 -10.90
N ASN A 51 15.60 -11.87 -10.85
CA ASN A 51 14.64 -11.99 -9.74
C ASN A 51 15.33 -12.27 -8.39
N MET A 52 16.37 -13.10 -8.38
CA MET A 52 17.07 -13.46 -7.14
C MET A 52 17.81 -12.27 -6.50
N ALA A 53 18.38 -11.39 -7.31
CA ALA A 53 19.04 -10.18 -6.84
C ALA A 53 18.03 -9.10 -6.41
N ALA A 54 16.81 -9.12 -6.97
CA ALA A 54 15.72 -8.20 -6.64
C ALA A 54 14.81 -8.71 -5.51
N LEU A 55 15.11 -9.82 -4.87
CA LEU A 55 14.20 -10.48 -3.92
C LEU A 55 13.81 -9.60 -2.72
N THR A 56 14.70 -8.71 -2.29
CA THR A 56 14.41 -7.72 -1.24
C THR A 56 13.30 -6.76 -1.68
N GLU A 57 13.40 -6.22 -2.89
CA GLU A 57 12.45 -5.26 -3.45
C GLU A 57 11.12 -5.94 -3.80
N ILE A 58 11.15 -7.15 -4.33
CA ILE A 58 9.95 -7.97 -4.58
C ILE A 58 9.20 -8.21 -3.27
N SER A 59 9.90 -8.58 -2.21
CA SER A 59 9.29 -8.75 -0.89
C SER A 59 8.76 -7.42 -0.34
N ALA A 60 9.47 -6.32 -0.55
CA ALA A 60 9.07 -5.01 -0.06
C ALA A 60 7.78 -4.51 -0.74
N ILE A 61 7.64 -4.65 -2.06
CA ILE A 61 6.41 -4.23 -2.77
C ILE A 61 5.21 -5.07 -2.34
N LYS A 62 5.40 -6.36 -2.03
CA LYS A 62 4.34 -7.24 -1.54
C LYS A 62 3.78 -6.78 -0.19
N VAL A 63 4.62 -6.20 0.67
CA VAL A 63 4.19 -5.60 1.95
C VAL A 63 3.58 -4.22 1.74
N VAL A 64 4.22 -3.37 0.94
CA VAL A 64 3.87 -1.95 0.82
C VAL A 64 2.60 -1.74 -0.01
N ALA A 65 2.52 -2.34 -1.20
CA ALA A 65 1.43 -2.03 -2.13
C ALA A 65 0.03 -2.40 -1.58
N PRO A 66 -0.21 -3.59 -1.00
CA PRO A 66 -1.50 -3.90 -0.40
C PRO A 66 -1.82 -3.02 0.82
N SER A 67 -0.83 -2.68 1.64
CA SER A 67 -1.03 -1.81 2.81
C SER A 67 -1.40 -0.39 2.41
N VAL A 68 -0.80 0.15 1.34
CA VAL A 68 -1.17 1.45 0.78
C VAL A 68 -2.56 1.41 0.19
N LEU A 69 -2.91 0.36 -0.56
CA LEU A 69 -4.25 0.18 -1.10
C LEU A 69 -5.30 0.18 0.01
N GLU A 70 -5.09 -0.61 1.07
CA GLU A 70 -5.99 -0.69 2.23
C GLU A 70 -6.17 0.68 2.88
N LYS A 71 -5.08 1.39 3.17
CA LYS A 71 -5.09 2.73 3.76
C LYS A 71 -5.85 3.74 2.90
N VAL A 72 -5.57 3.78 1.60
CA VAL A 72 -6.20 4.76 0.69
C VAL A 72 -7.68 4.45 0.49
N VAL A 73 -8.06 3.18 0.42
CA VAL A 73 -9.46 2.77 0.32
C VAL A 73 -10.22 3.11 1.60
N ASP A 74 -9.62 2.91 2.79
CA ASP A 74 -10.21 3.31 4.07
C ASP A 74 -10.49 4.82 4.12
N MET A 75 -9.52 5.63 3.72
CA MET A 75 -9.71 7.09 3.57
C MET A 75 -10.85 7.43 2.60
N ALA A 76 -10.98 6.67 1.51
CA ALA A 76 -12.06 6.87 0.54
C ALA A 76 -13.42 6.51 1.13
N ILE A 77 -13.53 5.39 1.84
CA ILE A 77 -14.74 4.98 2.56
C ILE A 77 -15.15 6.06 3.55
N GLN A 78 -14.21 6.54 4.36
CA GLN A 78 -14.47 7.59 5.34
C GLN A 78 -15.02 8.87 4.69
N LEU A 79 -14.45 9.31 3.57
CA LEU A 79 -14.93 10.50 2.86
C LEU A 79 -16.31 10.29 2.20
N HIS A 80 -16.61 9.06 1.74
CA HIS A 80 -17.92 8.74 1.16
C HIS A 80 -19.03 8.60 2.23
N GLY A 81 -18.67 8.39 3.50
CA GLY A 81 -19.60 8.15 4.58
C GLY A 81 -20.41 6.86 4.34
N GLY A 82 -21.70 6.86 4.62
CA GLY A 82 -22.57 5.69 4.43
C GLY A 82 -22.53 5.11 3.01
N ALA A 83 -22.38 5.94 1.98
CA ALA A 83 -22.22 5.46 0.60
C ALA A 83 -20.93 4.64 0.42
N GLY A 84 -19.87 4.92 1.17
CA GLY A 84 -18.61 4.20 1.10
C GLY A 84 -18.69 2.75 1.57
N VAL A 85 -19.66 2.43 2.42
CA VAL A 85 -19.91 1.07 2.93
C VAL A 85 -21.09 0.39 2.24
N SER A 86 -21.77 1.07 1.33
CA SER A 86 -22.86 0.52 0.53
C SER A 86 -22.33 -0.25 -0.69
N ARG A 87 -23.25 -0.93 -1.38
CA ARG A 87 -22.96 -1.59 -2.67
C ARG A 87 -22.96 -0.64 -3.86
N ASP A 88 -23.30 0.63 -3.65
CA ASP A 88 -23.33 1.67 -4.71
C ASP A 88 -21.90 2.09 -5.13
N THR A 89 -20.90 1.74 -4.31
CA THR A 89 -19.49 1.97 -4.61
C THR A 89 -18.68 0.67 -4.50
N PRO A 90 -17.59 0.53 -5.25
CA PRO A 90 -16.75 -0.67 -5.17
C PRO A 90 -15.80 -0.67 -3.95
N LEU A 91 -15.88 0.33 -3.07
CA LEU A 91 -14.88 0.59 -2.04
C LEU A 91 -14.76 -0.56 -1.02
N THR A 92 -15.88 -1.12 -0.57
CA THR A 92 -15.86 -2.26 0.36
C THR A 92 -15.22 -3.51 -0.26
N GLY A 93 -15.46 -3.75 -1.54
CA GLY A 93 -14.81 -4.82 -2.31
C GLY A 93 -13.30 -4.60 -2.41
N PHE A 94 -12.87 -3.39 -2.72
CA PHE A 94 -11.45 -3.03 -2.76
C PHE A 94 -10.77 -3.15 -1.39
N PHE A 95 -11.47 -2.78 -0.31
CA PHE A 95 -10.96 -2.93 1.05
C PHE A 95 -10.73 -4.41 1.39
N ALA A 96 -11.74 -5.26 1.15
CA ALA A 96 -11.62 -6.69 1.39
C ALA A 96 -10.51 -7.33 0.55
N GLN A 97 -10.38 -6.93 -0.72
CA GLN A 97 -9.32 -7.39 -1.61
C GLN A 97 -7.94 -6.95 -1.12
N ALA A 98 -7.78 -5.69 -0.73
CA ALA A 98 -6.52 -5.16 -0.19
C ALA A 98 -6.09 -5.94 1.05
N ARG A 99 -7.04 -6.23 1.96
CA ARG A 99 -6.77 -7.03 3.15
C ARG A 99 -6.39 -8.47 2.81
N SER A 100 -7.05 -9.09 1.83
CA SER A 100 -6.75 -10.43 1.35
C SER A 100 -5.34 -10.52 0.75
N LEU A 101 -4.91 -9.52 -0.01
CA LEU A 101 -3.58 -9.46 -0.60
C LEU A 101 -2.45 -9.42 0.43
N ARG A 102 -2.71 -8.98 1.65
CA ARG A 102 -1.74 -9.00 2.76
C ARG A 102 -1.54 -10.41 3.34
N LEU A 103 -2.39 -11.36 2.98
CA LEU A 103 -2.35 -12.75 3.42
C LEU A 103 -1.93 -13.70 2.27
N ALA A 104 -2.40 -13.40 1.05
CA ALA A 104 -2.15 -14.22 -0.14
C ALA A 104 -0.66 -14.28 -0.50
N ASP A 105 -0.24 -15.42 -1.06
CA ASP A 105 1.14 -15.67 -1.52
C ASP A 105 2.22 -15.41 -0.44
N GLY A 106 1.87 -15.65 0.80
CA GLY A 106 2.64 -15.38 2.00
C GLY A 106 2.20 -14.09 2.71
N PRO A 107 1.90 -14.17 4.00
CA PRO A 107 1.52 -12.99 4.79
C PRO A 107 2.68 -12.00 4.92
N ASP A 108 2.34 -10.76 5.30
CA ASP A 108 3.30 -9.66 5.47
C ASP A 108 4.54 -10.07 6.29
N GLU A 109 4.37 -10.91 7.32
CA GLU A 109 5.43 -11.38 8.22
C GLU A 109 6.45 -12.24 7.49
N VAL A 110 6.03 -13.06 6.54
CA VAL A 110 6.93 -13.89 5.72
C VAL A 110 7.84 -13.01 4.88
N HIS A 111 7.27 -12.01 4.20
CA HIS A 111 8.04 -11.08 3.37
C HIS A 111 8.94 -10.18 4.20
N LYS A 112 8.47 -9.67 5.34
CA LYS A 112 9.30 -8.92 6.29
C LYS A 112 10.46 -9.76 6.83
N GLY A 113 10.20 -11.03 7.16
CA GLY A 113 11.23 -11.96 7.55
C GLY A 113 12.27 -12.22 6.47
N MET A 114 11.84 -12.31 5.19
CA MET A 114 12.75 -12.45 4.05
C MET A 114 13.63 -11.20 3.89
N ILE A 115 13.05 -10.01 3.92
CA ILE A 115 13.81 -8.74 3.86
C ILE A 115 14.86 -8.70 4.97
N ALA A 116 14.46 -8.97 6.21
CA ALA A 116 15.38 -8.96 7.34
C ALA A 116 16.54 -9.96 7.17
N LYS A 117 16.26 -11.19 6.74
CA LYS A 117 17.29 -12.20 6.48
C LYS A 117 18.29 -11.75 5.41
N LEU A 118 17.80 -11.18 4.32
CA LEU A 118 18.65 -10.69 3.22
C LEU A 118 19.53 -9.51 3.67
N GLU A 119 18.99 -8.57 4.43
CA GLU A 119 19.75 -7.44 4.97
C GLU A 119 20.82 -7.88 5.99
N LEU A 120 20.48 -8.82 6.87
CA LEU A 120 21.44 -9.38 7.82
C LEU A 120 22.54 -10.18 7.12
N ALA A 121 22.21 -10.95 6.08
CA ALA A 121 23.18 -11.69 5.29
C ALA A 121 24.22 -10.79 4.60
N LYS A 122 23.82 -9.59 4.14
CA LYS A 122 24.74 -8.58 3.59
C LYS A 122 25.80 -8.13 4.62
N ARG A 123 25.48 -8.19 5.90
CA ARG A 123 26.37 -7.87 7.03
C ARG A 123 27.14 -9.08 7.57
N GLY A 124 27.03 -10.26 6.92
CA GLY A 124 27.70 -11.49 7.36
C GLY A 124 27.02 -12.22 8.52
N TYR A 125 25.82 -11.79 8.94
CA TYR A 125 25.07 -12.47 9.99
C TYR A 125 24.59 -13.84 9.48
N GLY A 126 24.78 -14.89 10.30
CA GLY A 126 24.38 -16.26 9.92
C GLY A 126 25.41 -17.04 9.10
N ARG A 127 26.52 -16.44 8.73
CA ARG A 127 27.69 -17.20 8.24
C ARG A 127 28.39 -17.86 9.45
N HIS A 128 27.93 -19.04 9.82
CA HIS A 128 28.75 -19.86 10.74
C HIS A 128 30.10 -20.10 10.06
N LYS A 129 31.18 -19.61 10.65
CA LYS A 129 32.51 -20.10 10.34
C LYS A 129 32.46 -21.62 10.61
N LYS A 130 32.56 -22.44 9.57
CA LYS A 130 32.95 -23.82 9.77
C LYS A 130 34.33 -23.75 10.40
N VAL A 131 34.41 -24.11 11.69
CA VAL A 131 35.64 -24.41 12.39
C VAL A 131 36.13 -25.75 11.90
#